data_a4f71075a3ea1e9b9e24966e97c7a022
#
_entry.id   a4f71075a3ea1e9b9e24966e97c7a022
#
_cell.length_a   1.000
_cell.length_b   1.000
_cell.length_c   1.000
_cell.angle_alpha   90.00
_cell.angle_beta   90.00
_cell.angle_gamma   90.00
#
_symmetry.space_group_name_H-M   'P 1'
#
loop_
_entity.id
_entity.type
_entity.pdbx_description
1 polymer ?
#
loop_
_entity_poly.entity_id
_entity_poly.type
_entity_poly.pdbx_seq_one_letter_code
_entity_poly.pdbx_strand_id
1 'polypeptide(L)'
;MINILLPSMGTSLFFKDSYFPKPLTEINGKTMMELVVDNYKSLEPKNYVFVFSEEDCRKFHLDSSVRILSPACKVIKLNNQTSGALCTCLMALEYIDNDTSLIIANSDQIIETDYTEVLGYFHRMNADAGVITFPNIHPRWSYARCMGDEVLEVAEKRPLSKDAIAGFYYFKKGSDFVEAAKNALFKQNHLEGKYYISASVNELILLGKKVGCFEIEKEQYKSFYSPAKIKEYEDSLK
;
A
#
# COMPACT_ATOMS: atom_id res chain seq x y z
N MET A 1 11.84 -11.78 -8.84
CA MET A 1 10.41 -11.52 -9.11
C MET A 1 9.77 -10.94 -7.87
N ILE A 2 8.91 -9.93 -8.00
CA ILE A 2 8.18 -9.32 -6.88
C ILE A 2 6.72 -9.12 -7.28
N ASN A 3 5.77 -9.40 -6.37
CA ASN A 3 4.37 -9.08 -6.54
C ASN A 3 4.09 -7.70 -5.93
N ILE A 4 3.38 -6.84 -6.65
CA ILE A 4 2.94 -5.53 -6.18
C ILE A 4 1.42 -5.56 -6.09
N LEU A 5 0.89 -5.59 -4.88
CA LEU A 5 -0.54 -5.61 -4.59
C LEU A 5 -1.04 -4.20 -4.30
N LEU A 6 -2.02 -3.77 -5.08
CA LEU A 6 -2.66 -2.47 -5.00
C LEU A 6 -4.15 -2.64 -4.65
N PRO A 7 -4.51 -2.67 -3.36
CA PRO A 7 -5.90 -2.73 -2.93
C PRO A 7 -6.57 -1.38 -3.18
N SER A 8 -7.61 -1.35 -4.01
CA SER A 8 -8.29 -0.12 -4.43
C SER A 8 -9.82 -0.22 -4.31
N MET A 9 -10.27 -0.73 -3.15
CA MET A 9 -11.70 -0.86 -2.80
C MET A 9 -12.20 0.29 -1.93
N GLY A 10 -11.32 1.17 -1.46
CA GLY A 10 -11.66 2.24 -0.53
C GLY A 10 -12.51 3.31 -1.18
N THR A 11 -13.64 3.65 -0.54
CA THR A 11 -14.43 4.84 -0.86
C THR A 11 -13.84 6.03 -0.12
N SER A 12 -13.69 7.16 -0.82
CA SER A 12 -13.25 8.42 -0.22
C SER A 12 -14.39 9.42 -0.23
N LEU A 13 -14.68 10.03 0.92
CA LEU A 13 -15.67 11.10 1.03
C LEU A 13 -15.35 12.29 0.11
N PHE A 14 -14.08 12.52 -0.19
CA PHE A 14 -13.63 13.61 -1.06
C PHE A 14 -13.94 13.38 -2.55
N PHE A 15 -14.20 12.12 -2.95
CA PHE A 15 -14.46 11.73 -4.32
C PHE A 15 -15.87 11.15 -4.54
N LYS A 16 -16.74 11.20 -3.51
CA LYS A 16 -18.09 10.61 -3.58
C LYS A 16 -18.97 11.22 -4.67
N ASP A 17 -18.76 12.50 -4.99
CA ASP A 17 -19.51 13.24 -5.99
C ASP A 17 -18.80 13.28 -7.36
N SER A 18 -17.64 12.61 -7.49
CA SER A 18 -16.92 12.48 -8.75
C SER A 18 -17.62 11.50 -9.67
N TYR A 19 -17.69 11.85 -10.97
CA TYR A 19 -18.27 10.95 -11.98
C TYR A 19 -17.42 9.69 -12.16
N PHE A 20 -16.09 9.87 -12.22
CA PHE A 20 -15.14 8.76 -12.33
C PHE A 20 -14.70 8.26 -10.95
N PRO A 21 -14.42 6.94 -10.82
CA PRO A 21 -13.84 6.40 -9.60
C PRO A 21 -12.44 6.98 -9.36
N LYS A 22 -12.04 7.07 -8.10
CA LYS A 22 -10.78 7.69 -7.67
C LYS A 22 -9.54 7.25 -8.47
N PRO A 23 -9.32 5.97 -8.84
CA PRO A 23 -8.17 5.55 -9.64
C PRO A 23 -8.08 6.20 -11.02
N LEU A 24 -9.19 6.66 -11.58
CA LEU A 24 -9.27 7.34 -12.88
C LEU A 24 -9.26 8.87 -12.76
N THR A 25 -9.06 9.42 -11.56
CA THR A 25 -8.88 10.88 -11.40
C THR A 25 -7.64 11.32 -12.18
N GLU A 26 -7.80 12.33 -13.01
CA GLU A 26 -6.71 12.92 -13.78
C GLU A 26 -5.83 13.79 -12.88
N ILE A 27 -4.52 13.64 -13.02
CA ILE A 27 -3.47 14.39 -12.31
C ILE A 27 -2.39 14.71 -13.35
N ASN A 28 -2.27 15.97 -13.72
CA ASN A 28 -1.29 16.44 -14.71
C ASN A 28 -1.25 15.58 -16.00
N GLY A 29 -2.43 15.31 -16.59
CA GLY A 29 -2.59 14.58 -17.86
C GLY A 29 -2.44 13.07 -17.77
N LYS A 30 -2.27 12.50 -16.57
CA LYS A 30 -2.26 11.06 -16.30
C LYS A 30 -3.34 10.68 -15.32
N THR A 31 -3.83 9.43 -15.39
CA THR A 31 -4.71 8.94 -14.33
C THR A 31 -3.91 8.69 -13.05
N MET A 32 -4.56 8.79 -11.89
CA MET A 32 -3.93 8.46 -10.60
C MET A 32 -3.32 7.04 -10.61
N MET A 33 -4.02 6.07 -11.19
CA MET A 33 -3.54 4.70 -11.29
C MET A 33 -2.29 4.58 -12.17
N GLU A 34 -2.23 5.34 -13.27
CA GLU A 34 -1.05 5.40 -14.13
C GLU A 34 0.17 5.94 -13.37
N LEU A 35 0.00 7.03 -12.61
CA LEU A 35 1.08 7.57 -11.76
C LEU A 35 1.55 6.54 -10.72
N VAL A 36 0.63 5.81 -10.09
CA VAL A 36 0.97 4.77 -9.11
C VAL A 36 1.73 3.62 -9.76
N VAL A 37 1.30 3.15 -10.93
CA VAL A 37 2.01 2.09 -11.67
C VAL A 37 3.39 2.55 -12.13
N ASP A 38 3.50 3.76 -12.67
CA ASP A 38 4.75 4.36 -13.10
C ASP A 38 5.75 4.52 -11.95
N ASN A 39 5.27 4.75 -10.73
CA ASN A 39 6.11 4.91 -9.55
C ASN A 39 6.96 3.66 -9.25
N TYR A 40 6.49 2.47 -9.66
CA TYR A 40 7.22 1.20 -9.48
C TYR A 40 7.95 0.72 -10.74
N LYS A 41 8.11 1.56 -11.78
CA LYS A 41 8.69 1.14 -13.06
C LYS A 41 10.13 0.64 -12.97
N SER A 42 10.92 1.13 -11.99
CA SER A 42 12.32 0.71 -11.77
C SER A 42 12.46 -0.71 -11.22
N LEU A 43 11.40 -1.29 -10.65
CA LEU A 43 11.43 -2.65 -10.11
C LEU A 43 11.19 -3.67 -11.23
N GLU A 44 12.16 -4.54 -11.49
CA GLU A 44 12.05 -5.65 -12.45
C GLU A 44 12.74 -6.92 -11.92
N PRO A 45 12.21 -8.11 -12.17
CA PRO A 45 10.88 -8.39 -12.74
C PRO A 45 9.76 -8.28 -11.70
N LYS A 46 8.61 -7.74 -12.09
CA LYS A 46 7.45 -7.52 -11.21
C LYS A 46 6.14 -8.02 -11.82
N ASN A 47 5.17 -8.35 -10.96
CA ASN A 47 3.78 -8.59 -11.32
C ASN A 47 2.86 -7.65 -10.53
N TYR A 48 1.91 -7.02 -11.20
CA TYR A 48 0.86 -6.27 -10.50
C TYR A 48 -0.36 -7.14 -10.21
N VAL A 49 -0.90 -6.96 -9.00
CA VAL A 49 -2.17 -7.54 -8.57
C VAL A 49 -3.06 -6.38 -8.10
N PHE A 50 -4.17 -6.16 -8.78
CA PHE A 50 -5.13 -5.12 -8.44
C PHE A 50 -6.37 -5.74 -7.81
N VAL A 51 -6.94 -5.06 -6.81
CA VAL A 51 -8.25 -5.42 -6.25
C VAL A 51 -9.18 -4.22 -6.41
N PHE A 52 -10.22 -4.39 -7.24
CA PHE A 52 -11.16 -3.32 -7.59
C PHE A 52 -12.61 -3.69 -7.27
N SER A 53 -13.48 -2.69 -7.22
CA SER A 53 -14.92 -2.86 -7.29
C SER A 53 -15.32 -3.44 -8.65
N GLU A 54 -16.16 -4.47 -8.66
CA GLU A 54 -16.73 -5.01 -9.89
C GLU A 54 -17.60 -3.97 -10.62
N GLU A 55 -18.29 -3.13 -9.87
CA GLU A 55 -19.08 -2.04 -10.42
C GLU A 55 -18.20 -1.05 -11.23
N ASP A 56 -17.06 -0.62 -10.66
CA ASP A 56 -16.12 0.28 -11.34
C ASP A 56 -15.50 -0.36 -12.58
N CYS A 57 -15.19 -1.65 -12.52
CA CYS A 57 -14.70 -2.39 -13.68
C CYS A 57 -15.77 -2.46 -14.79
N ARG A 58 -17.01 -2.74 -14.43
CA ARG A 58 -18.13 -2.83 -15.39
C ARG A 58 -18.47 -1.47 -16.00
N LYS A 59 -18.53 -0.41 -15.20
CA LYS A 59 -19.02 0.90 -15.59
C LYS A 59 -17.95 1.76 -16.27
N PHE A 60 -16.69 1.66 -15.81
CA PHE A 60 -15.60 2.53 -16.24
C PHE A 60 -14.43 1.78 -16.87
N HIS A 61 -14.55 0.45 -17.08
CA HIS A 61 -13.52 -0.40 -17.68
C HIS A 61 -12.16 -0.32 -16.97
N LEU A 62 -12.18 -0.17 -15.63
CA LEU A 62 -10.97 0.03 -14.84
C LEU A 62 -9.99 -1.14 -14.97
N ASP A 63 -10.50 -2.38 -15.06
CA ASP A 63 -9.68 -3.58 -15.32
C ASP A 63 -9.01 -3.57 -16.69
N SER A 64 -9.67 -3.02 -17.72
CA SER A 64 -9.08 -2.85 -19.05
C SER A 64 -8.00 -1.78 -19.04
N SER A 65 -8.23 -0.67 -18.32
CA SER A 65 -7.27 0.42 -18.19
C SER A 65 -5.94 -0.05 -17.59
N VAL A 66 -5.97 -0.85 -16.50
CA VAL A 66 -4.72 -1.34 -15.90
C VAL A 66 -4.02 -2.41 -16.74
N ARG A 67 -4.76 -3.15 -17.59
CA ARG A 67 -4.14 -4.09 -18.55
C ARG A 67 -3.40 -3.39 -19.68
N ILE A 68 -3.76 -2.15 -20.01
CA ILE A 68 -2.98 -1.32 -20.93
C ILE A 68 -1.64 -0.95 -20.29
N LEU A 69 -1.64 -0.60 -19.00
CA LEU A 69 -0.43 -0.23 -18.25
C LEU A 69 0.47 -1.43 -17.95
N SER A 70 -0.12 -2.56 -17.65
CA SER A 70 0.58 -3.82 -17.34
C SER A 70 -0.20 -5.02 -17.87
N PRO A 71 0.08 -5.49 -19.11
CA PRO A 71 -0.70 -6.55 -19.75
C PRO A 71 -0.77 -7.87 -18.97
N ALA A 72 0.27 -8.21 -18.22
CA ALA A 72 0.34 -9.43 -17.41
C ALA A 72 -0.32 -9.30 -16.02
N CYS A 73 -0.86 -8.12 -15.66
CA CYS A 73 -1.43 -7.90 -14.33
C CYS A 73 -2.60 -8.85 -14.03
N LYS A 74 -2.80 -9.12 -12.74
CA LYS A 74 -3.96 -9.83 -12.22
C LYS A 74 -4.96 -8.81 -11.68
N VAL A 75 -6.24 -9.02 -11.95
CA VAL A 75 -7.32 -8.13 -11.48
C VAL A 75 -8.36 -8.98 -10.77
N ILE A 76 -8.55 -8.68 -9.49
CA ILE A 76 -9.58 -9.26 -8.64
C ILE A 76 -10.72 -8.26 -8.55
N LYS A 77 -11.93 -8.73 -8.81
CA LYS A 77 -13.15 -7.90 -8.80
C LYS A 77 -14.00 -8.31 -7.62
N LEU A 78 -14.38 -7.36 -6.78
CA LEU A 78 -15.21 -7.59 -5.60
C LEU A 78 -16.55 -6.87 -5.72
N ASN A 79 -17.63 -7.59 -5.43
CA ASN A 79 -18.98 -7.03 -5.45
C ASN A 79 -19.29 -6.15 -4.24
N ASN A 80 -18.65 -6.44 -3.10
CA ASN A 80 -18.92 -5.78 -1.83
C ASN A 80 -17.64 -5.22 -1.20
N GLN A 81 -17.83 -4.20 -0.39
CA GLN A 81 -16.77 -3.67 0.47
C GLN A 81 -16.33 -4.72 1.48
N THR A 82 -15.02 -4.76 1.72
CA THR A 82 -14.44 -5.60 2.78
C THR A 82 -14.37 -4.85 4.12
N SER A 83 -14.06 -5.58 5.18
CA SER A 83 -13.86 -4.99 6.52
C SER A 83 -12.48 -4.30 6.66
N GLY A 84 -11.95 -3.70 5.61
CA GLY A 84 -10.71 -2.91 5.62
C GLY A 84 -9.65 -3.43 4.66
N ALA A 85 -8.55 -2.67 4.56
CA ALA A 85 -7.50 -2.91 3.58
C ALA A 85 -6.82 -4.28 3.74
N LEU A 86 -6.63 -4.75 4.97
CA LEU A 86 -6.10 -6.09 5.24
C LEU A 86 -6.97 -7.19 4.62
N CYS A 87 -8.29 -7.09 4.83
CA CYS A 87 -9.24 -8.05 4.26
C CYS A 87 -9.25 -7.97 2.72
N THR A 88 -9.14 -6.76 2.16
CA THR A 88 -9.04 -6.58 0.72
C THR A 88 -7.78 -7.27 0.16
N CYS A 89 -6.64 -7.14 0.83
CA CYS A 89 -5.41 -7.81 0.43
C CYS A 89 -5.53 -9.34 0.45
N LEU A 90 -6.23 -9.90 1.43
CA LEU A 90 -6.45 -11.36 1.52
C LEU A 90 -7.35 -11.90 0.41
N MET A 91 -8.12 -11.07 -0.30
CA MET A 91 -8.84 -11.51 -1.50
C MET A 91 -7.90 -11.87 -2.65
N ALA A 92 -6.63 -11.53 -2.55
CA ALA A 92 -5.58 -11.84 -3.51
C ALA A 92 -4.76 -13.10 -3.17
N LEU A 93 -5.20 -13.93 -2.22
CA LEU A 93 -4.48 -15.12 -1.71
C LEU A 93 -3.87 -15.98 -2.81
N GLU A 94 -4.62 -16.25 -3.88
CA GLU A 94 -4.17 -17.08 -5.01
C GLU A 94 -2.85 -16.61 -5.62
N TYR A 95 -2.57 -15.29 -5.56
CA TYR A 95 -1.39 -14.67 -6.19
C TYR A 95 -0.28 -14.34 -5.20
N ILE A 96 -0.61 -14.21 -3.90
CA ILE A 96 0.33 -13.70 -2.90
C ILE A 96 0.74 -14.71 -1.81
N ASP A 97 0.00 -15.83 -1.63
CA ASP A 97 0.33 -16.86 -0.63
C ASP A 97 1.42 -17.79 -1.17
N ASN A 98 2.64 -17.28 -1.30
CA ASN A 98 3.79 -18.00 -1.82
C ASN A 98 5.10 -17.37 -1.34
N ASP A 99 6.24 -17.94 -1.76
CA ASP A 99 7.58 -17.47 -1.40
C ASP A 99 8.09 -16.27 -2.21
N THR A 100 7.29 -15.74 -3.15
CA THR A 100 7.65 -14.54 -3.90
C THR A 100 7.54 -13.31 -3.01
N SER A 101 8.50 -12.39 -3.12
CA SER A 101 8.43 -11.12 -2.38
C SER A 101 7.18 -10.33 -2.75
N LEU A 102 6.59 -9.68 -1.76
CA LEU A 102 5.36 -8.91 -1.89
C LEU A 102 5.57 -7.46 -1.45
N ILE A 103 5.12 -6.54 -2.27
CA ILE A 103 4.87 -5.15 -1.87
C ILE A 103 3.35 -4.96 -1.80
N ILE A 104 2.86 -4.40 -0.70
CA ILE A 104 1.50 -3.89 -0.60
C ILE A 104 1.61 -2.37 -0.49
N ALA A 105 0.94 -1.66 -1.38
CA ALA A 105 0.99 -0.20 -1.40
C ALA A 105 -0.39 0.41 -1.61
N ASN A 106 -0.58 1.62 -1.10
CA ASN A 106 -1.78 2.38 -1.35
C ASN A 106 -1.87 2.77 -2.83
N SER A 107 -3.07 2.78 -3.38
CA SER A 107 -3.36 3.13 -4.78
C SER A 107 -3.65 4.62 -5.01
N ASP A 108 -3.35 5.47 -4.01
CA ASP A 108 -3.64 6.91 -4.03
C ASP A 108 -2.47 7.76 -3.55
N GLN A 109 -1.28 7.30 -3.84
CA GLN A 109 -0.03 7.96 -3.47
C GLN A 109 1.11 7.58 -4.40
N ILE A 110 2.15 8.39 -4.42
CA ILE A 110 3.48 8.04 -4.93
C ILE A 110 4.53 8.41 -3.88
N ILE A 111 5.66 7.71 -3.92
CA ILE A 111 6.83 8.01 -3.10
C ILE A 111 7.99 8.28 -4.05
N GLU A 112 8.56 9.47 -4.00
CA GLU A 112 9.69 9.88 -4.84
C GLU A 112 11.00 9.30 -4.28
N THR A 113 11.20 7.99 -4.48
CA THR A 113 12.37 7.25 -3.99
C THR A 113 12.81 6.20 -5.01
N ASP A 114 14.05 5.73 -4.89
CA ASP A 114 14.51 4.55 -5.62
C ASP A 114 14.13 3.28 -4.85
N TYR A 115 13.11 2.60 -5.32
CA TYR A 115 12.67 1.35 -4.71
C TYR A 115 13.72 0.22 -4.78
N THR A 116 14.67 0.28 -5.71
CA THR A 116 15.78 -0.67 -5.75
C THR A 116 16.70 -0.46 -4.54
N GLU A 117 16.95 0.79 -4.17
CA GLU A 117 17.69 1.13 -2.95
C GLU A 117 16.94 0.68 -1.70
N VAL A 118 15.63 0.98 -1.61
CA VAL A 118 14.76 0.56 -0.49
C VAL A 118 14.80 -0.95 -0.28
N LEU A 119 14.60 -1.72 -1.35
CA LEU A 119 14.65 -3.18 -1.26
C LEU A 119 16.06 -3.69 -0.94
N GLY A 120 17.09 -3.07 -1.54
CA GLY A 120 18.49 -3.37 -1.23
C GLY A 120 18.83 -3.12 0.24
N TYR A 121 18.25 -2.07 0.83
CA TYR A 121 18.39 -1.78 2.26
C TYR A 121 17.77 -2.88 3.13
N PHE A 122 16.52 -3.28 2.87
CA PHE A 122 15.88 -4.38 3.61
C PHE A 122 16.64 -5.71 3.46
N HIS A 123 17.18 -5.99 2.28
CA HIS A 123 18.01 -7.18 2.05
C HIS A 123 19.30 -7.13 2.86
N ARG A 124 20.03 -5.99 2.93
CA ARG A 124 21.24 -5.82 3.74
C ARG A 124 20.98 -6.01 5.23
N MET A 125 19.80 -5.57 5.70
CA MET A 125 19.36 -5.81 7.08
C MET A 125 18.99 -7.26 7.36
N ASN A 126 18.89 -8.12 6.34
CA ASN A 126 18.25 -9.43 6.40
C ASN A 126 16.83 -9.34 7.02
N ALA A 127 16.07 -8.32 6.64
CA ALA A 127 14.71 -8.13 7.11
C ALA A 127 13.74 -9.10 6.42
N ASP A 128 12.76 -9.60 7.17
CA ASP A 128 11.66 -10.44 6.66
C ASP A 128 10.54 -9.58 6.10
N ALA A 129 10.41 -8.34 6.60
CA ALA A 129 9.47 -7.33 6.11
C ALA A 129 10.08 -5.93 6.27
N GLY A 130 9.45 -4.92 5.67
CA GLY A 130 9.89 -3.54 5.79
C GLY A 130 8.78 -2.54 5.52
N VAL A 131 8.92 -1.35 6.09
CA VAL A 131 8.03 -0.21 5.88
C VAL A 131 8.85 1.01 5.49
N ILE A 132 8.25 1.88 4.67
CA ILE A 132 8.77 3.22 4.44
C ILE A 132 8.07 4.17 5.41
N THR A 133 8.84 5.03 6.08
CA THR A 133 8.32 6.03 7.01
C THR A 133 8.74 7.43 6.61
N PHE A 134 7.98 8.42 7.07
CA PHE A 134 8.28 9.84 6.90
C PHE A 134 7.88 10.62 8.15
N PRO A 135 8.53 11.77 8.45
CA PRO A 135 8.23 12.56 9.65
C PRO A 135 6.81 13.13 9.62
N ASN A 136 5.97 12.71 10.56
CA ASN A 136 4.61 13.23 10.76
C ASN A 136 4.11 12.97 12.18
N ILE A 137 3.06 13.71 12.62
CA ILE A 137 2.39 13.51 13.91
C ILE A 137 0.85 13.53 13.81
N HIS A 138 0.31 13.63 12.59
CA HIS A 138 -1.14 13.71 12.40
C HIS A 138 -1.78 12.32 12.56
N PRO A 139 -2.84 12.14 13.39
CA PRO A 139 -3.40 10.83 13.77
C PRO A 139 -4.15 10.08 12.63
N ARG A 140 -3.97 10.48 11.39
CA ARG A 140 -4.52 9.79 10.22
C ARG A 140 -3.67 8.63 9.71
N TRP A 141 -2.40 8.56 10.15
CA TRP A 141 -1.43 7.60 9.69
C TRP A 141 -1.26 6.44 10.66
N SER A 142 -0.75 5.32 10.17
CA SER A 142 -0.10 4.33 11.01
C SER A 142 1.29 4.81 11.37
N TYR A 143 1.79 4.45 12.55
CA TYR A 143 3.08 4.87 13.06
C TYR A 143 3.92 3.67 13.45
N ALA A 144 5.23 3.71 13.14
CA ALA A 144 6.19 2.72 13.58
C ALA A 144 7.02 3.27 14.76
N ARG A 145 7.22 2.47 15.80
CA ARG A 145 8.24 2.74 16.81
C ARG A 145 9.47 1.93 16.47
N CYS A 146 10.54 2.63 16.11
CA CYS A 146 11.79 2.02 15.68
C CYS A 146 12.87 2.10 16.76
N MET A 147 13.77 1.13 16.77
CA MET A 147 15.05 1.18 17.46
C MET A 147 16.16 1.02 16.41
N GLY A 148 16.83 2.15 16.11
CA GLY A 148 17.62 2.23 14.87
C GLY A 148 16.74 1.95 13.67
N ASP A 149 17.16 1.02 12.83
CA ASP A 149 16.47 0.66 11.58
C ASP A 149 15.42 -0.45 11.74
N GLU A 150 15.18 -0.93 12.96
CA GLU A 150 14.25 -2.03 13.23
C GLU A 150 12.95 -1.54 13.87
N VAL A 151 11.83 -1.98 13.32
CA VAL A 151 10.48 -1.70 13.84
C VAL A 151 10.18 -2.61 15.01
N LEU A 152 9.84 -2.03 16.16
CA LEU A 152 9.48 -2.77 17.38
C LEU A 152 7.96 -2.86 17.59
N GLU A 153 7.21 -1.89 17.07
CA GLU A 153 5.76 -1.80 17.24
C GLU A 153 5.17 -0.90 16.16
N VAL A 154 3.96 -1.21 15.72
CA VAL A 154 3.17 -0.35 14.83
C VAL A 154 1.82 -0.07 15.49
N ALA A 155 1.35 1.18 15.40
CA ALA A 155 0.02 1.56 15.84
C ALA A 155 -0.75 2.26 14.72
N GLU A 156 -2.00 1.83 14.52
CA GLU A 156 -2.91 2.47 13.57
C GLU A 156 -3.54 3.72 14.18
N LYS A 157 -3.47 4.85 13.44
CA LYS A 157 -4.07 6.14 13.80
C LYS A 157 -3.70 6.67 15.20
N ARG A 158 -2.58 6.23 15.73
CA ARG A 158 -2.05 6.65 17.03
C ARG A 158 -0.57 7.00 16.90
N PRO A 159 -0.22 8.30 16.97
CA PRO A 159 1.18 8.74 16.91
C PRO A 159 1.95 8.28 18.18
N LEU A 160 2.68 7.18 18.07
CA LEU A 160 3.55 6.66 19.13
C LEU A 160 5.03 7.05 18.91
N SER A 161 5.28 7.64 17.76
CA SER A 161 6.55 8.22 17.32
C SER A 161 6.27 9.34 16.31
N LYS A 162 7.29 9.86 15.65
CA LYS A 162 7.16 10.73 14.46
C LYS A 162 7.25 9.97 13.14
N ASP A 163 7.45 8.64 13.18
CA ASP A 163 7.71 7.80 12.01
C ASP A 163 6.38 7.30 11.43
N ALA A 164 5.71 8.16 10.67
CA ALA A 164 4.46 7.82 10.00
C ALA A 164 4.73 6.87 8.82
N ILE A 165 3.96 5.78 8.70
CA ILE A 165 4.12 4.82 7.62
C ILE A 165 3.51 5.39 6.33
N ALA A 166 4.31 5.43 5.26
CA ALA A 166 3.97 5.99 3.95
C ALA A 166 3.07 5.06 3.10
N GLY A 167 2.28 4.17 3.71
CA GLY A 167 1.39 3.26 2.99
C GLY A 167 2.14 2.32 2.04
N PHE A 168 3.35 1.94 2.37
CA PHE A 168 4.20 0.97 1.70
C PHE A 168 4.64 -0.10 2.68
N TYR A 169 4.39 -1.36 2.33
CA TYR A 169 4.73 -2.54 3.13
C TYR A 169 5.41 -3.58 2.25
N TYR A 170 6.64 -3.92 2.57
CA TYR A 170 7.40 -4.99 1.92
C TYR A 170 7.38 -6.24 2.79
N PHE A 171 7.24 -7.40 2.15
CA PHE A 171 7.38 -8.72 2.76
C PHE A 171 8.31 -9.55 1.88
N LYS A 172 9.33 -10.16 2.51
CA LYS A 172 10.31 -11.03 1.82
C LYS A 172 9.62 -12.23 1.17
N LYS A 173 8.53 -12.69 1.80
CA LYS A 173 7.63 -13.73 1.29
C LYS A 173 6.18 -13.26 1.46
N GLY A 174 5.37 -13.40 0.41
CA GLY A 174 3.95 -13.11 0.49
C GLY A 174 3.22 -14.01 1.50
N SER A 175 3.65 -15.27 1.66
CA SER A 175 3.13 -16.19 2.66
C SER A 175 3.29 -15.70 4.10
N ASP A 176 4.39 -15.00 4.43
CA ASP A 176 4.58 -14.39 5.76
C ASP A 176 3.51 -13.31 6.03
N PHE A 177 3.19 -12.48 5.03
CA PHE A 177 2.08 -11.53 5.15
C PHE A 177 0.75 -12.23 5.37
N VAL A 178 0.46 -13.29 4.59
CA VAL A 178 -0.81 -14.01 4.67
C VAL A 178 -0.99 -14.66 6.05
N GLU A 179 0.05 -15.27 6.61
CA GLU A 179 0.04 -15.82 7.96
C GLU A 179 -0.22 -14.73 9.01
N ALA A 180 0.53 -13.64 8.95
CA ALA A 180 0.37 -12.50 9.86
C ALA A 180 -1.02 -11.87 9.77
N ALA A 181 -1.56 -11.71 8.55
CA ALA A 181 -2.88 -11.17 8.31
C ALA A 181 -3.99 -12.08 8.89
N LYS A 182 -3.88 -13.41 8.71
CA LYS A 182 -4.80 -14.38 9.32
C LYS A 182 -4.75 -14.30 10.85
N ASN A 183 -3.56 -14.17 11.44
CA ASN A 183 -3.40 -14.01 12.90
C ASN A 183 -4.05 -12.71 13.40
N ALA A 184 -3.88 -11.60 12.69
CA ALA A 184 -4.51 -10.33 13.03
C ALA A 184 -6.05 -10.43 12.99
N LEU A 185 -6.62 -11.12 12.01
CA LEU A 185 -8.05 -11.40 11.93
C LEU A 185 -8.53 -12.29 13.07
N PHE A 186 -7.82 -13.39 13.34
CA PHE A 186 -8.16 -14.32 14.41
C PHE A 186 -8.18 -13.64 15.78
N LYS A 187 -7.22 -12.75 16.03
CA LYS A 187 -7.14 -11.95 17.28
C LYS A 187 -8.11 -10.76 17.30
N GLN A 188 -8.91 -10.55 16.25
CA GLN A 188 -9.80 -9.40 16.08
C GLN A 188 -9.06 -8.05 16.24
N ASN A 189 -7.83 -7.97 15.76
CA ASN A 189 -7.02 -6.75 15.82
C ASN A 189 -7.48 -5.73 14.77
N HIS A 190 -8.54 -5.00 15.11
CA HIS A 190 -9.17 -3.99 14.27
C HIS A 190 -9.36 -2.67 15.01
N LEU A 191 -9.50 -1.58 14.25
CA LEU A 191 -9.92 -0.27 14.76
C LEU A 191 -11.30 0.06 14.16
N GLU A 192 -12.31 0.27 15.01
CA GLU A 192 -13.69 0.58 14.58
C GLU A 192 -14.26 -0.41 13.53
N GLY A 193 -13.99 -1.71 13.70
CA GLY A 193 -14.44 -2.76 12.79
C GLY A 193 -13.68 -2.83 11.46
N LYS A 194 -12.61 -2.05 11.29
CA LYS A 194 -11.75 -2.06 10.10
C LYS A 194 -10.40 -2.69 10.41
N TYR A 195 -9.97 -3.63 9.57
CA TYR A 195 -8.68 -4.29 9.65
C TYR A 195 -7.69 -3.56 8.73
N TYR A 196 -6.58 -3.11 9.31
CA TYR A 196 -5.54 -2.35 8.63
C TYR A 196 -4.31 -3.22 8.38
N ILE A 197 -3.56 -2.94 7.31
CA ILE A 197 -2.34 -3.70 6.96
C ILE A 197 -1.29 -3.57 8.07
N SER A 198 -1.23 -2.41 8.74
CA SER A 198 -0.35 -2.17 9.89
C SER A 198 -0.46 -3.23 11.00
N ALA A 199 -1.63 -3.84 11.19
CA ALA A 199 -1.82 -4.90 12.18
C ALA A 199 -0.98 -6.15 11.86
N SER A 200 -0.78 -6.49 10.57
CA SER A 200 0.04 -7.64 10.17
C SER A 200 1.53 -7.45 10.51
N VAL A 201 2.01 -6.21 10.60
CA VAL A 201 3.40 -5.94 10.98
C VAL A 201 3.66 -6.36 12.43
N ASN A 202 2.76 -6.06 13.36
CA ASN A 202 2.89 -6.51 14.75
C ASN A 202 2.84 -8.04 14.86
N GLU A 203 2.01 -8.69 14.04
CA GLU A 203 1.95 -10.16 14.04
C GLU A 203 3.27 -10.79 13.55
N LEU A 204 3.93 -10.18 12.55
CA LEU A 204 5.27 -10.62 12.13
C LEU A 204 6.29 -10.48 13.25
N ILE A 205 6.30 -9.36 13.96
CA ILE A 205 7.18 -9.13 15.11
C ILE A 205 6.94 -10.20 16.19
N LEU A 206 5.67 -10.52 16.48
CA LEU A 206 5.33 -11.59 17.43
C LEU A 206 5.75 -12.98 16.96
N LEU A 207 5.85 -13.22 15.66
CA LEU A 207 6.40 -14.44 15.06
C LEU A 207 7.94 -14.45 15.04
N GLY A 208 8.60 -13.46 15.63
CA GLY A 208 10.06 -13.33 15.66
C GLY A 208 10.68 -12.89 14.33
N LYS A 209 9.88 -12.36 13.41
CA LYS A 209 10.35 -11.82 12.12
C LYS A 209 10.93 -10.43 12.30
N LYS A 210 12.02 -10.16 11.58
CA LYS A 210 12.66 -8.84 11.58
C LYS A 210 11.98 -7.92 10.59
N VAL A 211 11.54 -6.74 11.06
CA VAL A 211 10.90 -5.71 10.25
C VAL A 211 11.80 -4.48 10.16
N GLY A 212 12.18 -4.09 8.94
CA GLY A 212 13.01 -2.91 8.68
C GLY A 212 12.18 -1.61 8.56
N CYS A 213 12.81 -0.50 8.90
CA CYS A 213 12.28 0.85 8.71
C CYS A 213 13.20 1.63 7.77
N PHE A 214 12.67 2.13 6.66
CA PHE A 214 13.37 3.01 5.73
C PHE A 214 12.74 4.41 5.81
N GLU A 215 13.49 5.38 6.30
CA GLU A 215 13.00 6.77 6.46
C GLU A 215 13.22 7.56 5.16
N ILE A 216 12.21 8.33 4.76
CA ILE A 216 12.27 9.30 3.66
C ILE A 216 11.93 10.69 4.19
N GLU A 217 12.32 11.71 3.43
CA GLU A 217 11.87 13.09 3.70
C GLU A 217 10.37 13.23 3.44
N LYS A 218 9.73 14.13 4.18
CA LYS A 218 8.28 14.37 4.06
C LYS A 218 7.85 14.76 2.65
N GLU A 219 8.69 15.52 1.98
CA GLU A 219 8.48 16.04 0.63
C GLU A 219 8.48 14.95 -0.44
N GLN A 220 9.12 13.80 -0.18
CA GLN A 220 9.12 12.64 -1.08
C GLN A 220 7.81 11.87 -1.07
N TYR A 221 6.96 12.06 -0.04
CA TYR A 221 5.66 11.42 0.08
C TYR A 221 4.55 12.30 -0.51
N LYS A 222 3.98 11.89 -1.65
CA LYS A 222 2.89 12.59 -2.34
C LYS A 222 1.60 11.77 -2.22
N SER A 223 0.62 12.31 -1.51
CA SER A 223 -0.67 11.65 -1.29
C SER A 223 -1.79 12.33 -2.06
N PHE A 224 -2.62 11.55 -2.73
CA PHE A 224 -3.74 11.98 -3.55
C PHE A 224 -5.11 11.70 -2.89
N TYR A 225 -5.16 11.70 -1.55
CA TYR A 225 -6.37 11.36 -0.81
C TYR A 225 -7.49 12.38 -0.95
N SER A 226 -7.21 13.61 -1.39
CA SER A 226 -8.17 14.69 -1.61
C SER A 226 -7.80 15.54 -2.81
N PRO A 227 -8.78 16.23 -3.45
CA PRO A 227 -8.52 17.17 -4.55
C PRO A 227 -7.53 18.29 -4.20
N ALA A 228 -7.54 18.76 -2.95
CA ALA A 228 -6.58 19.75 -2.48
C ALA A 228 -5.14 19.23 -2.54
N LYS A 229 -4.91 17.96 -2.18
CA LYS A 229 -3.58 17.34 -2.25
C LYS A 229 -3.14 17.04 -3.68
N ILE A 230 -4.06 16.75 -4.57
CA ILE A 230 -3.79 16.63 -6.01
C ILE A 230 -3.30 17.97 -6.54
N LYS A 231 -4.05 19.06 -6.25
CA LYS A 231 -3.67 20.41 -6.69
C LYS A 231 -2.31 20.85 -6.14
N GLU A 232 -2.03 20.57 -4.85
CA GLU A 232 -0.71 20.85 -4.24
C GLU A 232 0.42 20.14 -5.00
N TYR A 233 0.22 18.89 -5.40
CA TYR A 233 1.17 18.14 -6.22
C TYR A 233 1.32 18.75 -7.63
N GLU A 234 0.22 19.05 -8.33
CA GLU A 234 0.27 19.67 -9.67
C GLU A 234 0.97 21.04 -9.67
N ASP A 235 0.74 21.84 -8.61
CA ASP A 235 1.41 23.14 -8.46
C ASP A 235 2.91 22.99 -8.17
N SER A 236 3.34 21.88 -7.56
CA SER A 236 4.76 21.59 -7.31
C SER A 236 5.54 21.17 -8.57
N LEU A 237 4.83 20.84 -9.67
CA LEU A 237 5.45 20.44 -10.95
C LEU A 237 5.64 21.62 -11.93
N LYS A 238 5.13 22.80 -11.60
CA LYS A 238 5.26 24.04 -12.40
C LYS A 238 6.54 24.77 -12.08
#